data_cdd28a294943d19095e5f872c34f2d4f
#
_entry.id   cdd28a294943d19095e5f872c34f2d4f
#
_cell.length_a   1.000
_cell.length_b   1.000
_cell.length_c   1.000
_cell.angle_alpha   90.00
_cell.angle_beta   90.00
_cell.angle_gamma   90.00
#
_symmetry.space_group_name_H-M   'P 1'
#
loop_
_entity.id
_entity.type
_entity.pdbx_description
1 polymer ?
#
loop_
_entity_poly.entity_id
_entity_poly.type
_entity_poly.pdbx_seq_one_letter_code
_entity_poly.pdbx_strand_id
1 'polypeptide(L)'
;MRSAASDAPPARGPVGGTIDVMSGFGEPVRDTVLRAAIVDAARRTTSSDGWSAVTMSRLAADVGVSRQTVYNEVGSKPELAQALVLDELGRFMALVEQGFDAHPRDVRPAVEAAVRGVLDFAHDNALIAAIVAGTHGADTDLLPLLTTSSL
;
A
#
# COMPACT_ATOMS: atom_id res chain seq x y z
N MET A 1 -64.64 -10.28 54.75
CA MET A 1 -63.37 -9.65 55.10
C MET A 1 -62.41 -9.88 53.96
N ARG A 2 -61.94 -8.82 53.36
CA ARG A 2 -61.30 -8.80 52.03
C ARG A 2 -59.80 -9.03 52.25
N SER A 3 -59.25 -10.07 51.57
CA SER A 3 -57.82 -10.30 51.43
C SER A 3 -57.32 -9.56 50.22
N ALA A 4 -56.40 -8.64 50.42
CA ALA A 4 -55.74 -7.90 49.32
C ALA A 4 -54.65 -8.75 48.68
N ALA A 5 -54.82 -9.04 47.43
CA ALA A 5 -53.74 -9.64 46.61
C ALA A 5 -52.71 -8.55 46.26
N SER A 6 -51.47 -8.82 46.63
CA SER A 6 -50.31 -8.01 46.26
C SER A 6 -49.93 -8.33 44.85
N ASP A 7 -50.10 -7.34 43.96
CA ASP A 7 -49.67 -7.39 42.58
C ASP A 7 -48.25 -6.81 42.52
N ALA A 8 -47.25 -7.71 42.35
CA ALA A 8 -45.87 -7.35 42.14
C ALA A 8 -45.55 -7.48 40.64
N PRO A 9 -44.99 -6.46 39.98
CA PRO A 9 -44.64 -6.55 38.58
C PRO A 9 -43.42 -7.45 38.34
N PRO A 10 -43.33 -8.15 37.21
CA PRO A 10 -42.21 -9.03 36.92
C PRO A 10 -40.92 -8.25 36.69
N ALA A 11 -39.84 -8.73 37.31
CA ALA A 11 -38.50 -8.23 37.16
C ALA A 11 -38.04 -8.31 35.67
N ARG A 12 -37.69 -7.18 35.12
CA ARG A 12 -37.04 -7.11 33.81
C ARG A 12 -35.63 -7.66 33.95
N GLY A 13 -35.35 -8.77 33.26
CA GLY A 13 -34.00 -9.31 33.11
C GLY A 13 -33.06 -8.35 32.40
N PRO A 14 -31.76 -8.43 32.62
CA PRO A 14 -30.80 -7.54 31.96
C PRO A 14 -30.74 -7.84 30.44
N VAL A 15 -31.12 -6.85 29.66
CA VAL A 15 -30.84 -6.81 28.22
C VAL A 15 -29.33 -6.56 28.04
N GLY A 16 -28.55 -7.65 28.19
CA GLY A 16 -27.14 -7.68 27.85
C GLY A 16 -26.97 -7.89 26.32
N GLY A 17 -27.37 -6.90 25.56
CA GLY A 17 -26.94 -6.80 24.17
C GLY A 17 -25.59 -6.07 24.15
N THR A 18 -24.50 -6.81 24.41
CA THR A 18 -23.17 -6.34 24.03
C THR A 18 -23.14 -6.33 22.52
N ILE A 19 -23.36 -5.16 21.93
CA ILE A 19 -23.09 -4.92 20.53
C ILE A 19 -21.58 -5.05 20.38
N ASP A 20 -21.15 -6.15 19.77
CA ASP A 20 -19.77 -6.37 19.36
C ASP A 20 -19.47 -5.43 18.16
N VAL A 21 -19.25 -4.14 18.49
CA VAL A 21 -18.92 -3.08 17.51
C VAL A 21 -17.45 -3.14 17.11
N MET A 22 -16.65 -4.04 17.73
CA MET A 22 -15.20 -4.07 17.54
C MET A 22 -14.70 -5.04 16.46
N SER A 23 -15.58 -5.88 15.90
CA SER A 23 -15.15 -6.87 14.88
C SER A 23 -15.13 -6.35 13.43
N GLY A 24 -15.71 -5.18 13.14
CA GLY A 24 -15.84 -4.67 11.78
C GLY A 24 -14.75 -3.70 11.30
N PHE A 25 -13.94 -3.15 12.20
CA PHE A 25 -12.95 -2.12 11.84
C PHE A 25 -11.53 -2.65 11.58
N GLY A 26 -11.29 -3.93 11.74
CA GLY A 26 -9.95 -4.52 11.64
C GLY A 26 -9.56 -5.05 10.26
N GLU A 27 -10.51 -5.40 9.40
CA GLU A 27 -10.22 -6.04 8.11
C GLU A 27 -9.65 -5.07 7.06
N PRO A 28 -10.27 -3.93 6.74
CA PRO A 28 -9.74 -3.05 5.69
C PRO A 28 -8.37 -2.45 6.04
N VAL A 29 -8.05 -2.25 7.30
CA VAL A 29 -6.75 -1.74 7.74
C VAL A 29 -5.67 -2.82 7.61
N ARG A 30 -5.98 -4.07 7.94
CA ARG A 30 -5.05 -5.22 7.81
C ARG A 30 -4.72 -5.49 6.35
N ASP A 31 -5.71 -5.48 5.47
CA ASP A 31 -5.53 -5.68 4.03
C ASP A 31 -4.65 -4.59 3.44
N THR A 32 -4.89 -3.33 3.80
CA THR A 32 -4.06 -2.20 3.36
C THR A 32 -2.60 -2.33 3.81
N VAL A 33 -2.36 -2.74 5.07
CA VAL A 33 -1.02 -2.93 5.63
C VAL A 33 -0.31 -4.12 4.97
N LEU A 34 -1.01 -5.24 4.77
CA LEU A 34 -0.45 -6.42 4.14
C LEU A 34 -0.10 -6.17 2.67
N ARG A 35 -1.02 -5.53 1.92
CA ARG A 35 -0.76 -5.13 0.54
C ARG A 35 0.47 -4.22 0.44
N ALA A 36 0.59 -3.22 1.30
CA ALA A 36 1.75 -2.33 1.34
C ALA A 36 3.05 -3.11 1.64
N ALA A 37 3.02 -4.07 2.57
CA ALA A 37 4.18 -4.91 2.89
C ALA A 37 4.62 -5.78 1.70
N ILE A 38 3.66 -6.33 0.94
CA ILE A 38 3.95 -7.12 -0.27
C ILE A 38 4.58 -6.25 -1.36
N VAL A 39 4.04 -5.06 -1.62
CA VAL A 39 4.58 -4.11 -2.60
C VAL A 39 5.99 -3.67 -2.20
N ASP A 40 6.22 -3.42 -0.92
CA ASP A 40 7.55 -3.06 -0.40
C ASP A 40 8.56 -4.21 -0.51
N ALA A 41 8.15 -5.46 -0.26
CA ALA A 41 8.98 -6.64 -0.51
C ALA A 41 9.34 -6.79 -2.00
N ALA A 42 8.37 -6.56 -2.89
CA ALA A 42 8.59 -6.57 -4.33
C ALA A 42 9.59 -5.49 -4.77
N ARG A 43 9.49 -4.27 -4.18
CA ARG A 43 10.44 -3.18 -4.43
C ARG A 43 11.86 -3.57 -4.02
N ARG A 44 12.04 -4.07 -2.79
CA ARG A 44 13.36 -4.52 -2.30
C ARG A 44 13.97 -5.58 -3.20
N THR A 45 13.18 -6.60 -3.57
CA THR A 45 13.63 -7.68 -4.47
C THR A 45 14.01 -7.13 -5.85
N THR A 46 13.20 -6.22 -6.41
CA THR A 46 13.50 -5.60 -7.70
C THR A 46 14.79 -4.80 -7.67
N SER A 47 15.01 -4.06 -6.59
CA SER A 47 16.21 -3.23 -6.40
C SER A 47 17.49 -4.05 -6.22
N SER A 48 17.41 -5.22 -5.56
CA SER A 48 18.57 -6.07 -5.29
C SER A 48 18.87 -7.08 -6.40
N ASP A 49 17.84 -7.72 -6.93
CA ASP A 49 17.98 -8.93 -7.76
C ASP A 49 17.29 -8.78 -9.15
N GLY A 50 16.66 -7.63 -9.41
CA GLY A 50 15.89 -7.38 -10.62
C GLY A 50 14.46 -7.91 -10.57
N TRP A 51 13.61 -7.41 -11.48
CA TRP A 51 12.18 -7.78 -11.56
C TRP A 51 11.94 -9.27 -11.87
N SER A 52 12.83 -9.90 -12.62
CA SER A 52 12.77 -11.34 -12.92
C SER A 52 12.78 -12.21 -11.67
N ALA A 53 13.50 -11.80 -10.63
CA ALA A 53 13.59 -12.49 -9.34
C ALA A 53 12.33 -12.33 -8.46
N VAL A 54 11.43 -11.42 -8.78
CA VAL A 54 10.15 -11.25 -8.09
C VAL A 54 9.20 -12.37 -8.46
N THR A 55 8.86 -13.21 -7.47
CA THR A 55 7.86 -14.28 -7.59
C THR A 55 6.88 -14.23 -6.45
N MET A 56 5.64 -14.66 -6.67
CA MET A 56 4.60 -14.70 -5.61
C MET A 56 5.01 -15.61 -4.44
N SER A 57 5.80 -16.65 -4.71
CA SER A 57 6.30 -17.55 -3.66
C SER A 57 7.38 -16.89 -2.80
N ARG A 58 8.28 -16.10 -3.41
CA ARG A 58 9.30 -15.35 -2.68
C ARG A 58 8.65 -14.28 -1.81
N LEU A 59 7.72 -13.49 -2.36
CA LEU A 59 7.01 -12.46 -1.61
C LEU A 59 6.22 -13.05 -0.43
N ALA A 60 5.57 -14.20 -0.64
CA ALA A 60 4.86 -14.92 0.42
C ALA A 60 5.79 -15.31 1.58
N ALA A 61 6.99 -15.81 1.26
CA ALA A 61 8.01 -16.14 2.25
C ALA A 61 8.54 -14.89 2.98
N ASP A 62 8.80 -13.79 2.23
CA ASP A 62 9.34 -12.55 2.76
C ASP A 62 8.38 -11.85 3.73
N VAL A 63 7.06 -11.94 3.46
CA VAL A 63 6.02 -11.30 4.27
C VAL A 63 5.42 -12.24 5.32
N GLY A 64 5.70 -13.55 5.23
CA GLY A 64 5.23 -14.54 6.20
C GLY A 64 3.77 -14.95 6.00
N VAL A 65 3.28 -14.97 4.75
CA VAL A 65 1.91 -15.37 4.40
C VAL A 65 1.88 -16.50 3.36
N SER A 66 0.70 -17.00 3.04
CA SER A 66 0.56 -18.00 1.98
C SER A 66 0.69 -17.33 0.60
N ARG A 67 1.13 -18.11 -0.42
CA ARG A 67 1.12 -17.67 -1.82
C ARG A 67 -0.27 -17.23 -2.28
N GLN A 68 -1.31 -17.94 -1.84
CA GLN A 68 -2.70 -17.60 -2.15
C GLN A 68 -3.09 -16.24 -1.59
N THR A 69 -2.64 -15.93 -0.37
CA THR A 69 -2.85 -14.60 0.25
C THR A 69 -2.20 -13.51 -0.59
N VAL A 70 -0.97 -13.72 -1.09
CA VAL A 70 -0.32 -12.72 -1.98
C VAL A 70 -1.15 -12.49 -3.25
N TYR A 71 -1.65 -13.56 -3.89
CA TYR A 71 -2.52 -13.40 -5.06
C TYR A 71 -3.83 -12.67 -4.76
N ASN A 72 -4.41 -12.89 -3.59
CA ASN A 72 -5.63 -12.20 -3.18
C ASN A 72 -5.39 -10.70 -2.97
N GLU A 73 -4.22 -10.33 -2.43
CA GLU A 73 -3.88 -8.96 -2.10
C GLU A 73 -3.42 -8.12 -3.30
N VAL A 74 -2.59 -8.67 -4.15
CA VAL A 74 -1.93 -7.90 -5.22
C VAL A 74 -2.24 -8.42 -6.62
N GLY A 75 -3.02 -9.50 -6.74
CA GLY A 75 -3.37 -10.11 -8.02
C GLY A 75 -2.22 -10.85 -8.67
N SER A 76 -2.14 -10.74 -9.99
CA SER A 76 -1.08 -11.32 -10.81
C SER A 76 0.23 -10.53 -10.76
N LYS A 77 1.31 -11.07 -11.31
CA LYS A 77 2.60 -10.37 -11.40
C LYS A 77 2.50 -9.05 -12.19
N PRO A 78 1.75 -8.93 -13.30
CA PRO A 78 1.51 -7.65 -13.97
C PRO A 78 0.75 -6.64 -13.10
N GLU A 79 -0.27 -7.07 -12.34
CA GLU A 79 -1.01 -6.18 -11.42
C GLU A 79 -0.12 -5.70 -10.27
N LEU A 80 0.75 -6.57 -9.75
CA LEU A 80 1.78 -6.18 -8.79
C LEU A 80 2.76 -5.17 -9.37
N ALA A 81 3.18 -5.34 -10.63
CA ALA A 81 4.06 -4.38 -11.31
C ALA A 81 3.39 -2.99 -11.41
N GLN A 82 2.12 -2.97 -11.78
CA GLN A 82 1.33 -1.73 -11.81
C GLN A 82 1.23 -1.08 -10.43
N ALA A 83 0.96 -1.87 -9.39
CA ALA A 83 0.91 -1.36 -8.01
C ALA A 83 2.25 -0.77 -7.56
N LEU A 84 3.36 -1.41 -7.95
CA LEU A 84 4.71 -0.93 -7.65
C LEU A 84 5.01 0.41 -8.34
N VAL A 85 4.65 0.55 -9.62
CA VAL A 85 4.81 1.81 -10.36
C VAL A 85 3.98 2.94 -9.75
N LEU A 86 2.74 2.66 -9.36
CA LEU A 86 1.87 3.66 -8.73
C LEU A 86 2.40 4.09 -7.35
N ASP A 87 2.97 3.17 -6.58
CA ASP A 87 3.59 3.48 -5.30
C ASP A 87 4.83 4.37 -5.46
N GLU A 88 5.68 4.10 -6.46
CA GLU A 88 6.83 4.97 -6.78
C GLU A 88 6.40 6.36 -7.26
N LEU A 89 5.33 6.44 -8.06
CA LEU A 89 4.75 7.72 -8.46
C LEU A 89 4.24 8.51 -7.25
N GLY A 90 3.57 7.83 -6.30
CA GLY A 90 3.13 8.45 -5.04
C GLY A 90 4.30 9.03 -4.24
N ARG A 91 5.41 8.31 -4.14
CA ARG A 91 6.65 8.78 -3.48
C ARG A 91 7.25 9.99 -4.18
N PHE A 92 7.31 9.96 -5.50
CA PHE A 92 7.76 11.09 -6.32
C PHE A 92 6.90 12.34 -6.07
N MET A 93 5.57 12.20 -6.11
CA MET A 93 4.65 13.30 -5.86
C MET A 93 4.79 13.88 -4.45
N ALA A 94 4.96 13.02 -3.44
CA ALA A 94 5.18 13.46 -2.07
C ALA A 94 6.47 14.30 -1.92
N LEU A 95 7.54 13.99 -2.65
CA LEU A 95 8.78 14.78 -2.64
C LEU A 95 8.57 16.16 -3.27
N VAL A 96 7.81 16.23 -4.36
CA VAL A 96 7.44 17.51 -4.99
C VAL A 96 6.63 18.36 -4.02
N GLU A 97 5.60 17.79 -3.38
CA GLU A 97 4.78 18.48 -2.39
C GLU A 97 5.62 18.98 -1.21
N GLN A 98 6.51 18.15 -0.65
CA GLN A 98 7.41 18.54 0.42
C GLN A 98 8.30 19.75 0.04
N GLY A 99 8.80 19.78 -1.19
CA GLY A 99 9.60 20.88 -1.70
C GLY A 99 8.81 22.20 -1.69
N PHE A 100 7.55 22.16 -2.10
CA PHE A 100 6.66 23.33 -2.08
C PHE A 100 6.24 23.73 -0.67
N ASP A 101 5.93 22.76 0.18
CA ASP A 101 5.54 23.00 1.58
C ASP A 101 6.65 23.61 2.43
N ALA A 102 7.91 23.30 2.11
CA ALA A 102 9.07 23.88 2.79
C ALA A 102 9.22 25.40 2.52
N HIS A 103 8.66 25.90 1.42
CA HIS A 103 8.79 27.30 0.99
C HIS A 103 7.47 27.90 0.51
N PRO A 104 6.41 27.99 1.36
CA PRO A 104 5.04 28.30 0.93
C PRO A 104 4.86 29.73 0.40
N ARG A 105 5.84 30.63 0.59
CA ARG A 105 5.77 32.04 0.18
C ARG A 105 6.77 32.43 -0.89
N ASP A 106 7.63 31.50 -1.29
CA ASP A 106 8.69 31.80 -2.25
C ASP A 106 8.83 30.66 -3.26
N VAL A 107 8.36 30.91 -4.47
CA VAL A 107 8.27 29.89 -5.53
C VAL A 107 9.66 29.40 -5.96
N ARG A 108 10.66 30.27 -6.00
CA ARG A 108 12.00 29.90 -6.47
C ARG A 108 12.65 28.84 -5.57
N PRO A 109 12.82 29.06 -4.25
CA PRO A 109 13.38 28.03 -3.37
C PRO A 109 12.47 26.80 -3.25
N ALA A 110 11.14 26.93 -3.40
CA ALA A 110 10.22 25.81 -3.46
C ALA A 110 10.54 24.88 -4.64
N VAL A 111 10.70 25.44 -5.84
CA VAL A 111 11.07 24.69 -7.04
C VAL A 111 12.46 24.08 -6.91
N GLU A 112 13.45 24.84 -6.40
CA GLU A 112 14.81 24.33 -6.17
C GLU A 112 14.82 23.15 -5.19
N ALA A 113 14.03 23.20 -4.12
CA ALA A 113 13.90 22.12 -3.14
C ALA A 113 13.21 20.88 -3.75
N ALA A 114 12.11 21.07 -4.49
CA ALA A 114 11.40 20.00 -5.17
C ALA A 114 12.30 19.29 -6.20
N VAL A 115 13.00 20.06 -7.04
CA VAL A 115 13.92 19.50 -8.06
C VAL A 115 15.06 18.72 -7.40
N ARG A 116 15.65 19.25 -6.33
CA ARG A 116 16.71 18.56 -5.60
C ARG A 116 16.20 17.22 -5.03
N GLY A 117 15.06 17.23 -4.34
CA GLY A 117 14.46 16.02 -3.78
C GLY A 117 14.17 14.96 -4.85
N VAL A 118 13.69 15.37 -6.02
CA VAL A 118 13.44 14.49 -7.15
C VAL A 118 14.73 13.92 -7.74
N LEU A 119 15.79 14.71 -7.86
CA LEU A 119 17.08 14.26 -8.37
C LEU A 119 17.76 13.27 -7.41
N ASP A 120 17.73 13.56 -6.10
CA ASP A 120 18.24 12.66 -5.07
C ASP A 120 17.46 11.33 -5.09
N PHE A 121 16.13 11.40 -5.14
CA PHE A 121 15.28 10.21 -5.25
C PHE A 121 15.57 9.38 -6.50
N ALA A 122 15.74 10.01 -7.65
CA ALA A 122 16.06 9.31 -8.90
C ALA A 122 17.46 8.67 -8.88
N HIS A 123 18.42 9.33 -8.22
CA HIS A 123 19.79 8.82 -8.07
C HIS A 123 19.83 7.60 -7.14
N ASP A 124 19.11 7.65 -6.03
CA ASP A 124 19.13 6.60 -4.99
C ASP A 124 18.11 5.48 -5.26
N ASN A 125 17.19 5.68 -6.21
CA ASN A 125 16.13 4.73 -6.49
C ASN A 125 16.59 3.64 -7.46
N ALA A 126 17.03 2.51 -6.88
CA ALA A 126 17.46 1.35 -7.64
C ALA A 126 16.36 0.76 -8.56
N LEU A 127 15.07 0.98 -8.26
CA LEU A 127 13.97 0.58 -9.14
C LEU A 127 13.95 1.42 -10.42
N ILE A 128 14.09 2.75 -10.30
CA ILE A 128 14.20 3.64 -11.47
C ILE A 128 15.43 3.27 -12.29
N ALA A 129 16.58 3.05 -11.62
CA ALA A 129 17.80 2.62 -12.27
C ALA A 129 17.61 1.27 -12.99
N ALA A 130 16.90 0.30 -12.39
CA ALA A 130 16.60 -1.00 -13.00
C ALA A 130 15.65 -0.86 -14.21
N ILE A 131 14.64 0.01 -14.13
CA ILE A 131 13.73 0.31 -15.25
C ILE A 131 14.52 0.93 -16.41
N VAL A 132 15.36 1.92 -16.14
CA VAL A 132 16.19 2.59 -17.16
C VAL A 132 17.23 1.62 -17.75
N ALA A 133 17.87 0.79 -16.94
CA ALA A 133 18.81 -0.23 -17.41
C ALA A 133 18.10 -1.34 -18.21
N GLY A 134 16.88 -1.74 -17.82
CA GLY A 134 16.07 -2.75 -18.51
C GLY A 134 15.62 -2.31 -19.90
N THR A 135 15.62 -1.00 -20.21
CA THR A 135 15.39 -0.51 -21.58
C THR A 135 16.49 -0.94 -22.57
N HIS A 136 17.65 -1.39 -22.07
CA HIS A 136 18.77 -1.89 -22.85
C HIS A 136 18.97 -3.41 -22.75
N GLY A 137 18.11 -4.14 -22.04
CA GLY A 137 18.20 -5.59 -21.79
C GLY A 137 16.83 -6.28 -21.77
N ALA A 138 16.82 -7.59 -21.76
CA ALA A 138 15.66 -8.47 -21.95
C ALA A 138 14.55 -8.42 -20.88
N ASP A 139 14.62 -7.56 -19.86
CA ASP A 139 13.59 -7.38 -18.82
C ASP A 139 12.54 -6.30 -19.20
N THR A 140 11.99 -6.43 -20.39
CA THR A 140 11.07 -5.46 -21.02
C THR A 140 9.64 -5.52 -20.44
N ASP A 141 9.36 -6.38 -19.46
CA ASP A 141 8.00 -6.59 -18.94
C ASP A 141 7.39 -5.40 -18.19
N LEU A 142 8.21 -4.43 -17.75
CA LEU A 142 7.74 -3.22 -17.06
C LEU A 142 7.46 -2.05 -18.04
N LEU A 143 8.05 -2.03 -19.21
CA LEU A 143 7.91 -0.93 -20.18
C LEU A 143 6.49 -0.77 -20.75
N PRO A 144 5.73 -1.86 -21.06
CA PRO A 144 4.36 -1.72 -21.55
C PRO A 144 3.44 -1.04 -20.53
N LEU A 145 3.73 -1.16 -19.22
CA LEU A 145 2.91 -0.57 -18.17
C LEU A 145 3.07 0.94 -18.08
N LEU A 146 4.22 1.48 -18.48
CA LEU A 146 4.48 2.92 -18.53
C LEU A 146 3.87 3.59 -19.77
N THR A 147 3.65 2.82 -20.84
CA THR A 147 3.17 3.34 -22.14
C THR A 147 1.70 3.10 -22.41
N THR A 148 1.03 2.18 -21.68
CA THR A 148 -0.36 1.76 -21.97
C THR A 148 -1.39 2.41 -21.02
N SER A 149 -0.99 3.22 -20.03
CA SER A 149 -1.91 3.94 -19.14
C SER A 149 -2.39 5.28 -19.71
N SER A 150 -2.47 5.41 -21.03
CA SER A 150 -3.13 6.56 -21.68
C SER A 150 -4.28 6.05 -22.53
N LEU A 151 -5.46 5.98 -21.91
CA LEU A 151 -6.79 6.30 -22.48
C LEU A 151 -7.86 5.63 -21.65
#